data_0d3da3c92d30716d7067a80fef3edc40
#
_entry.id   0d3da3c92d30716d7067a80fef3edc40
#
_cell.length_a   1.000
_cell.length_b   1.000
_cell.length_c   1.000
_cell.angle_alpha   90.00
_cell.angle_beta   90.00
_cell.angle_gamma   90.00
#
_symmetry.space_group_name_H-M   'P 1'
#
loop_
_entity.id
_entity.type
_entity.pdbx_description
1 polymer ?
#
loop_
_entity_poly.entity_id
_entity_poly.type
_entity_poly.pdbx_seq_one_letter_code
_entity_poly.pdbx_strand_id
1 'polypeptide(L)'
;LLNKHSRLKWGGDYYNNHTGNQMYYAYQSGEGWQKEDKSGLFTYKGIGYAGYAEYVWQWKKFTLNGGIRVQEDEVKCISNNIAGDKRTYRNLFPSIKVGYLFSEKNQASLSYSKRMGNIPYKSMNPAIVYISEYSYAKGNPDLVPTTEHRIRLLLSLSNTWSISYAYAKCKDDLFPLIYQDKDNPIITYTMPTNIGKSYRHAFSIGFTKALFSWWTTNASL
;
A
#
# COMPACT_ATOMS: atom_id res chain seq x y z
N LEU A 1 -25.76 18.13 0.37
CA LEU A 1 -25.56 19.20 1.37
C LEU A 1 -26.65 19.08 2.44
N LEU A 2 -26.27 18.84 3.72
CA LEU A 2 -27.23 18.80 4.83
C LEU A 2 -27.57 20.24 5.30
N ASN A 3 -26.56 21.11 5.32
CA ASN A 3 -26.70 22.55 5.59
C ASN A 3 -25.44 23.30 5.11
N LYS A 4 -25.35 24.64 5.33
CA LYS A 4 -24.18 25.46 4.93
C LYS A 4 -22.86 25.02 5.58
N HIS A 5 -22.93 24.27 6.70
CA HIS A 5 -21.79 23.90 7.52
C HIS A 5 -21.48 22.40 7.50
N SER A 6 -22.29 21.60 6.84
CA SER A 6 -22.10 20.15 6.80
C SER A 6 -22.36 19.53 5.43
N ARG A 7 -21.58 18.52 5.11
CA ARG A 7 -21.67 17.77 3.85
C ARG A 7 -21.50 16.28 4.14
N LEU A 8 -22.42 15.50 3.61
CA LEU A 8 -22.32 14.04 3.56
C LEU A 8 -21.99 13.62 2.14
N LYS A 9 -21.01 12.74 1.99
CA LYS A 9 -20.68 12.01 0.77
C LYS A 9 -20.81 10.53 1.05
N TRP A 10 -21.28 9.77 0.10
CA TRP A 10 -21.31 8.31 0.15
C TRP A 10 -21.16 7.75 -1.24
N GLY A 11 -20.75 6.49 -1.33
CA GLY A 11 -20.58 5.81 -2.59
C GLY A 11 -20.16 4.37 -2.42
N GLY A 12 -19.96 3.71 -3.54
CA GLY A 12 -19.47 2.35 -3.60
C GLY A 12 -18.45 2.18 -4.72
N ASP A 13 -17.55 1.23 -4.54
CA ASP A 13 -16.56 0.84 -5.54
C ASP A 13 -16.68 -0.66 -5.81
N TYR A 14 -16.47 -1.01 -7.05
CA TYR A 14 -16.30 -2.38 -7.51
C TYR A 14 -15.08 -2.47 -8.39
N TYR A 15 -14.27 -3.50 -8.20
CA TYR A 15 -13.21 -3.82 -9.13
C TYR A 15 -13.13 -5.32 -9.40
N ASN A 16 -12.65 -5.65 -10.60
CA ASN A 16 -12.36 -7.02 -11.01
C ASN A 16 -11.05 -7.02 -11.79
N ASN A 17 -10.03 -7.64 -11.21
CA ASN A 17 -8.69 -7.70 -11.77
C ASN A 17 -8.35 -9.13 -12.17
N HIS A 18 -7.87 -9.29 -13.38
CA HIS A 18 -7.33 -10.55 -13.86
C HIS A 18 -5.97 -10.30 -14.49
N THR A 19 -4.93 -10.89 -13.92
CA THR A 19 -3.56 -10.74 -14.41
C THR A 19 -2.93 -12.11 -14.57
N GLY A 20 -2.39 -12.38 -15.76
CA GLY A 20 -1.63 -13.59 -16.07
C GLY A 20 -0.18 -13.23 -16.37
N ASN A 21 0.74 -14.10 -15.95
CA ASN A 21 2.16 -14.01 -16.30
C ASN A 21 2.65 -15.39 -16.64
N GLN A 22 3.35 -15.51 -17.77
CA GLN A 22 4.02 -16.73 -18.19
C GLN A 22 5.52 -16.49 -18.22
N MET A 23 6.27 -17.26 -17.43
CA MET A 23 7.72 -17.30 -17.44
C MET A 23 8.16 -18.51 -18.26
N TYR A 24 9.09 -18.28 -19.17
CA TYR A 24 9.65 -19.32 -20.02
C TYR A 24 11.16 -19.36 -19.85
N TYR A 25 11.68 -20.48 -19.39
CA TYR A 25 13.10 -20.77 -19.32
C TYR A 25 13.45 -21.87 -20.28
N ALA A 26 14.53 -21.70 -21.03
CA ALA A 26 15.07 -22.69 -21.93
C ALA A 26 16.59 -22.68 -21.84
N TYR A 27 17.20 -23.84 -22.00
CA TYR A 27 18.64 -24.01 -22.13
C TYR A 27 18.97 -24.65 -23.48
N GLN A 28 20.17 -24.36 -24.01
CA GLN A 28 20.65 -24.93 -25.22
C GLN A 28 21.34 -26.28 -24.94
N SER A 29 20.83 -27.34 -25.55
CA SER A 29 21.45 -28.65 -25.58
C SER A 29 21.95 -28.97 -26.98
N GLY A 30 22.70 -30.05 -27.17
CA GLY A 30 23.16 -30.49 -28.50
C GLY A 30 22.05 -30.74 -29.52
N GLU A 31 20.81 -30.94 -29.06
CA GLU A 31 19.60 -31.15 -29.87
C GLU A 31 18.77 -29.86 -30.06
N GLY A 32 19.25 -28.69 -29.60
CA GLY A 32 18.55 -27.40 -29.68
C GLY A 32 18.08 -26.85 -28.36
N TRP A 33 17.15 -25.86 -28.41
CA TRP A 33 16.59 -25.24 -27.22
C TRP A 33 15.57 -26.15 -26.56
N GLN A 34 15.81 -26.49 -25.29
CA GLN A 34 14.91 -27.29 -24.48
C GLN A 34 14.30 -26.44 -23.35
N LYS A 35 13.00 -26.63 -23.15
CA LYS A 35 12.26 -25.94 -22.08
C LYS A 35 12.70 -26.48 -20.72
N GLU A 36 13.00 -25.57 -19.80
CA GLU A 36 13.31 -25.91 -18.41
C GLU A 36 12.02 -26.08 -17.59
N ASP A 37 12.00 -27.02 -16.64
CA ASP A 37 10.87 -27.30 -15.74
C ASP A 37 10.48 -26.10 -14.86
N LYS A 38 11.39 -25.14 -14.69
CA LYS A 38 11.16 -23.88 -13.96
C LYS A 38 10.25 -22.90 -14.69
N SER A 39 9.90 -23.16 -15.97
CA SER A 39 8.92 -22.38 -16.71
C SER A 39 7.53 -22.55 -16.10
N GLY A 40 6.79 -21.46 -15.94
CA GLY A 40 5.51 -21.52 -15.27
C GLY A 40 4.51 -20.47 -15.69
N LEU A 41 3.24 -20.77 -15.46
CA LEU A 41 2.10 -19.86 -15.61
C LEU A 41 1.60 -19.47 -14.23
N PHE A 42 1.49 -18.18 -13.98
CA PHE A 42 0.85 -17.64 -12.77
C PHE A 42 -0.30 -16.72 -13.14
N THR A 43 -1.46 -16.96 -12.56
CA THR A 43 -2.65 -16.15 -12.74
C THR A 43 -3.15 -15.63 -11.40
N TYR A 44 -3.39 -14.34 -11.32
CA TYR A 44 -4.01 -13.64 -10.20
C TYR A 44 -5.40 -13.18 -10.60
N LYS A 45 -6.39 -13.50 -9.77
CA LYS A 45 -7.77 -12.99 -9.89
C LYS A 45 -8.14 -12.28 -8.59
N GLY A 46 -8.58 -11.03 -8.69
CA GLY A 46 -9.00 -10.22 -7.55
C GLY A 46 -10.33 -9.54 -7.83
N ILE A 47 -11.29 -9.72 -6.95
CA ILE A 47 -12.59 -9.03 -6.99
C ILE A 47 -12.77 -8.31 -5.67
N GLY A 48 -13.23 -7.05 -5.72
CA GLY A 48 -13.47 -6.29 -4.51
C GLY A 48 -14.72 -5.44 -4.59
N TYR A 49 -15.38 -5.31 -3.46
CA TYR A 49 -16.55 -4.48 -3.23
C TYR A 49 -16.29 -3.57 -2.05
N ALA A 50 -16.67 -2.30 -2.15
CA ALA A 50 -16.61 -1.41 -1.02
C ALA A 50 -17.77 -0.43 -1.01
N GLY A 51 -18.23 -0.10 0.20
CA GLY A 51 -19.13 0.99 0.47
C GLY A 51 -18.48 1.98 1.42
N TYR A 52 -18.71 3.26 1.23
CA TYR A 52 -18.15 4.28 2.10
C TYR A 52 -19.12 5.44 2.36
N ALA A 53 -18.93 6.08 3.51
CA ALA A 53 -19.58 7.33 3.86
C ALA A 53 -18.57 8.27 4.51
N GLU A 54 -18.62 9.54 4.18
CA GLU A 54 -17.79 10.61 4.71
C GLU A 54 -18.68 11.79 5.12
N TYR A 55 -18.51 12.25 6.35
CA TYR A 55 -19.18 13.42 6.89
C TYR A 55 -18.15 14.52 7.16
N VAL A 56 -18.40 15.71 6.62
CA VAL A 56 -17.59 16.91 6.82
C VAL A 56 -18.45 17.94 7.52
N TRP A 57 -17.94 18.46 8.63
CA TRP A 57 -18.58 19.52 9.39
C TRP A 57 -17.59 20.65 9.65
N GLN A 58 -18.05 21.88 9.45
CA GLN A 58 -17.28 23.11 9.67
C GLN A 58 -18.06 24.03 10.60
N TRP A 59 -17.42 24.44 11.67
CA TRP A 59 -18.00 25.38 12.62
C TRP A 59 -16.95 26.37 13.08
N LYS A 60 -17.16 27.64 12.72
CA LYS A 60 -16.20 28.73 13.01
C LYS A 60 -14.78 28.34 12.52
N LYS A 61 -13.87 28.13 13.48
CA LYS A 61 -12.46 27.78 13.25
C LYS A 61 -12.19 26.25 13.26
N PHE A 62 -13.19 25.42 13.49
CA PHE A 62 -13.05 23.97 13.56
C PHE A 62 -13.55 23.31 12.28
N THR A 63 -12.83 22.29 11.88
CA THR A 63 -13.23 21.36 10.81
C THR A 63 -13.15 19.94 11.33
N LEU A 64 -14.22 19.17 11.16
CA LEU A 64 -14.27 17.74 11.48
C LEU A 64 -14.57 16.98 10.18
N ASN A 65 -13.72 16.03 9.83
CA ASN A 65 -13.99 15.06 8.77
C ASN A 65 -13.98 13.67 9.39
N GLY A 66 -15.09 12.96 9.32
CA GLY A 66 -15.24 11.58 9.75
C GLY A 66 -15.61 10.69 8.56
N GLY A 67 -14.95 9.58 8.41
CA GLY A 67 -15.19 8.65 7.32
C GLY A 67 -15.19 7.19 7.78
N ILE A 68 -15.97 6.39 7.12
CA ILE A 68 -16.01 4.93 7.30
C ILE A 68 -16.09 4.28 5.92
N ARG A 69 -15.27 3.24 5.72
CA ARG A 69 -15.31 2.39 4.51
C ARG A 69 -15.33 0.93 4.95
N VAL A 70 -16.26 0.19 4.41
CA VAL A 70 -16.34 -1.27 4.53
C VAL A 70 -15.91 -1.86 3.19
N GLN A 71 -15.01 -2.82 3.21
CA GLN A 71 -14.48 -3.43 1.99
C GLN A 71 -14.36 -4.94 2.17
N GLU A 72 -14.76 -5.65 1.12
CA GLU A 72 -14.52 -7.08 0.96
C GLU A 72 -13.72 -7.31 -0.32
N ASP A 73 -12.58 -8.02 -0.17
CA ASP A 73 -11.70 -8.39 -1.26
C ASP A 73 -11.59 -9.90 -1.34
N GLU A 74 -11.80 -10.46 -2.51
CA GLU A 74 -11.58 -11.87 -2.83
C GLU A 74 -10.36 -12.01 -3.73
N VAL A 75 -9.41 -12.84 -3.34
CA VAL A 75 -8.18 -13.09 -4.11
C VAL A 75 -8.02 -14.58 -4.35
N LYS A 76 -7.68 -14.94 -5.59
CA LYS A 76 -7.33 -16.30 -5.99
C LYS A 76 -6.07 -16.28 -6.84
N CYS A 77 -5.07 -17.06 -6.44
CA CYS A 77 -3.85 -17.30 -7.19
C CYS A 77 -3.90 -18.70 -7.81
N ILE A 78 -3.43 -18.83 -9.05
CA ILE A 78 -3.33 -20.10 -9.78
C ILE A 78 -1.91 -20.20 -10.31
N SER A 79 -1.18 -21.23 -9.94
CA SER A 79 0.17 -21.49 -10.39
C SER A 79 0.24 -22.81 -11.14
N ASN A 80 0.73 -22.81 -12.39
CA ASN A 80 0.83 -24.01 -13.24
C ASN A 80 -0.46 -24.82 -13.29
N ASN A 81 -1.61 -24.13 -13.45
CA ASN A 81 -2.95 -24.70 -13.44
C ASN A 81 -3.41 -25.33 -12.10
N ILE A 82 -2.59 -25.26 -11.06
CA ILE A 82 -2.96 -25.65 -9.71
C ILE A 82 -3.56 -24.40 -9.03
N ALA A 83 -4.85 -24.47 -8.71
CA ALA A 83 -5.53 -23.40 -8.02
C ALA A 83 -5.13 -23.39 -6.55
N GLY A 84 -4.64 -22.26 -6.07
CA GLY A 84 -4.54 -22.00 -4.65
C GLY A 84 -5.91 -21.68 -4.04
N ASP A 85 -5.97 -21.65 -2.72
CA ASP A 85 -7.20 -21.35 -2.00
C ASP A 85 -7.70 -19.93 -2.28
N LYS A 86 -9.02 -19.80 -2.40
CA LYS A 86 -9.67 -18.49 -2.44
C LYS A 86 -9.59 -17.85 -1.06
N ARG A 87 -9.07 -16.64 -0.98
CA ARG A 87 -8.98 -15.86 0.25
C ARG A 87 -9.92 -14.68 0.20
N THR A 88 -10.62 -14.45 1.30
CA THR A 88 -11.53 -13.33 1.46
C THR A 88 -11.08 -12.46 2.61
N TYR A 89 -10.90 -11.16 2.36
CA TYR A 89 -10.51 -10.15 3.34
C TYR A 89 -11.67 -9.19 3.55
N ARG A 90 -12.22 -9.16 4.77
CA ARG A 90 -13.27 -8.21 5.18
C ARG A 90 -12.67 -7.20 6.14
N ASN A 91 -12.77 -5.93 5.78
CA ASN A 91 -12.14 -4.87 6.55
C ASN A 91 -13.04 -3.66 6.71
N LEU A 92 -12.89 -3.03 7.89
CA LEU A 92 -13.46 -1.74 8.22
C LEU A 92 -12.32 -0.73 8.30
N PHE A 93 -12.47 0.39 7.60
CA PHE A 93 -11.49 1.47 7.50
C PHE A 93 -12.08 2.78 8.04
N PRO A 94 -12.03 3.03 9.36
CA PRO A 94 -12.38 4.30 9.93
C PRO A 94 -11.32 5.35 9.63
N SER A 95 -11.75 6.60 9.48
CA SER A 95 -10.89 7.77 9.39
C SER A 95 -11.53 8.96 10.12
N ILE A 96 -10.70 9.76 10.76
CA ILE A 96 -11.13 11.01 11.39
C ILE A 96 -10.03 12.05 11.24
N LYS A 97 -10.41 13.29 10.94
CA LYS A 97 -9.51 14.43 10.93
C LYS A 97 -10.19 15.61 11.62
N VAL A 98 -9.51 16.18 12.59
CA VAL A 98 -9.88 17.42 13.26
C VAL A 98 -8.90 18.50 12.83
N GLY A 99 -9.40 19.61 12.36
CA GLY A 99 -8.63 20.81 12.01
C GLY A 99 -9.03 21.99 12.86
N TYR A 100 -8.07 22.84 13.20
CA TYR A 100 -8.29 24.11 13.88
C TYR A 100 -7.52 25.22 13.18
N LEU A 101 -8.23 26.29 12.88
CA LEU A 101 -7.70 27.48 12.25
C LEU A 101 -7.41 28.54 13.32
N PHE A 102 -6.14 28.71 13.71
CA PHE A 102 -5.72 29.74 14.68
C PHE A 102 -5.93 31.15 14.11
N SER A 103 -5.56 31.32 12.84
CA SER A 103 -5.73 32.55 12.05
C SER A 103 -5.90 32.18 10.57
N GLU A 104 -6.12 33.15 9.69
CA GLU A 104 -6.23 32.92 8.24
C GLU A 104 -5.02 32.21 7.60
N LYS A 105 -3.83 32.33 8.25
CA LYS A 105 -2.57 31.79 7.74
C LYS A 105 -2.00 30.64 8.59
N ASN A 106 -2.63 30.32 9.72
CA ASN A 106 -2.10 29.34 10.67
C ASN A 106 -3.16 28.29 11.01
N GLN A 107 -2.85 27.02 10.80
CA GLN A 107 -3.74 25.92 11.09
C GLN A 107 -2.99 24.70 11.65
N ALA A 108 -3.70 23.93 12.46
CA ALA A 108 -3.29 22.60 12.90
C ALA A 108 -4.32 21.58 12.49
N SER A 109 -3.89 20.35 12.22
CA SER A 109 -4.81 19.23 12.08
C SER A 109 -4.21 17.96 12.66
N LEU A 110 -5.07 17.19 13.33
CA LEU A 110 -4.79 15.85 13.81
C LEU A 110 -5.68 14.88 13.04
N SER A 111 -5.10 13.80 12.54
CA SER A 111 -5.85 12.78 11.82
C SER A 111 -5.45 11.38 12.25
N TYR A 112 -6.44 10.49 12.21
CA TYR A 112 -6.27 9.06 12.35
C TYR A 112 -6.91 8.36 11.14
N SER A 113 -6.28 7.31 10.65
CA SER A 113 -6.86 6.43 9.63
C SER A 113 -6.36 5.01 9.79
N LYS A 114 -7.24 4.04 9.52
CA LYS A 114 -6.87 2.66 9.27
C LYS A 114 -6.90 2.42 7.76
N ARG A 115 -5.89 1.72 7.23
CA ARG A 115 -5.77 1.38 5.81
C ARG A 115 -5.29 -0.05 5.63
N MET A 116 -5.56 -0.61 4.47
CA MET A 116 -4.99 -1.88 4.02
C MET A 116 -4.09 -1.60 2.82
N GLY A 117 -2.88 -2.17 2.84
CA GLY A 117 -1.96 -2.11 1.70
C GLY A 117 -2.34 -3.17 0.66
N ASN A 118 -2.26 -2.80 -0.61
CA ASN A 118 -2.39 -3.77 -1.69
C ASN A 118 -1.11 -4.61 -1.80
N ILE A 119 -1.25 -5.90 -2.05
CA ILE A 119 -0.12 -6.76 -2.39
C ILE A 119 0.07 -6.68 -3.90
N PRO A 120 1.25 -6.22 -4.38
CA PRO A 120 1.53 -6.26 -5.82
C PRO A 120 1.49 -7.70 -6.32
N TYR A 121 0.86 -7.95 -7.46
CA TYR A 121 0.74 -9.28 -8.02
C TYR A 121 2.12 -9.96 -8.23
N LYS A 122 3.14 -9.16 -8.58
CA LYS A 122 4.52 -9.63 -8.72
C LYS A 122 5.09 -10.24 -7.44
N SER A 123 4.69 -9.69 -6.28
CA SER A 123 5.10 -10.21 -4.97
C SER A 123 4.46 -11.56 -4.63
N MET A 124 3.35 -11.91 -5.28
CA MET A 124 2.65 -13.18 -5.10
C MET A 124 3.03 -14.24 -6.14
N ASN A 125 3.69 -13.85 -7.23
CA ASN A 125 4.06 -14.77 -8.31
C ASN A 125 5.23 -15.66 -7.88
N PRO A 126 5.06 -16.99 -7.70
CA PRO A 126 6.10 -17.89 -7.24
C PRO A 126 7.15 -18.22 -8.31
N ALA A 127 7.02 -17.70 -9.52
CA ALA A 127 7.99 -17.91 -10.59
C ALA A 127 9.38 -17.42 -10.15
N ILE A 128 10.41 -18.22 -10.44
CA ILE A 128 11.80 -17.93 -10.09
C ILE A 128 12.35 -16.92 -11.09
N VAL A 129 13.00 -15.88 -10.60
CA VAL A 129 13.76 -14.92 -11.41
C VAL A 129 15.22 -14.98 -10.97
N TYR A 130 16.10 -15.51 -11.81
CA TYR A 130 17.51 -15.60 -11.53
C TYR A 130 18.16 -14.22 -11.53
N ILE A 131 18.96 -13.94 -10.50
CA ILE A 131 19.77 -12.72 -10.35
C ILE A 131 21.24 -13.07 -10.71
N SER A 132 21.71 -14.23 -10.26
CA SER A 132 23.04 -14.77 -10.54
C SER A 132 23.00 -16.30 -10.46
N GLU A 133 24.14 -16.94 -10.65
CA GLU A 133 24.29 -18.40 -10.48
C GLU A 133 23.99 -18.87 -9.04
N TYR A 134 24.17 -17.97 -8.04
CA TYR A 134 24.03 -18.28 -6.63
C TYR A 134 22.84 -17.54 -5.98
N SER A 135 22.03 -16.84 -6.76
CA SER A 135 20.91 -16.09 -6.21
C SER A 135 19.72 -15.98 -7.16
N TYR A 136 18.51 -16.06 -6.60
CA TYR A 136 17.28 -15.81 -7.31
C TYR A 136 16.25 -15.06 -6.45
N ALA A 137 15.22 -14.54 -7.07
CA ALA A 137 14.04 -13.99 -6.42
C ALA A 137 12.80 -14.78 -6.83
N LYS A 138 11.86 -14.91 -5.89
CA LYS A 138 10.53 -15.45 -6.17
C LYS A 138 9.47 -14.74 -5.32
N GLY A 139 8.25 -14.68 -5.80
CA GLY A 139 7.14 -14.19 -5.00
C GLY A 139 6.61 -15.25 -4.03
N ASN A 140 5.72 -14.80 -3.14
CA ASN A 140 5.07 -15.65 -2.15
C ASN A 140 3.55 -15.55 -2.33
N PRO A 141 2.88 -16.60 -2.83
CA PRO A 141 1.43 -16.59 -3.02
C PRO A 141 0.67 -16.53 -1.69
N ASP A 142 1.32 -16.80 -0.55
CA ASP A 142 0.70 -16.83 0.78
C ASP A 142 0.69 -15.48 1.50
N LEU A 143 1.11 -14.42 0.84
CA LEU A 143 1.08 -13.08 1.41
C LEU A 143 -0.33 -12.65 1.80
N VAL A 144 -0.40 -11.96 2.94
CA VAL A 144 -1.62 -11.28 3.41
C VAL A 144 -1.43 -9.76 3.34
N PRO A 145 -2.51 -9.00 3.12
CA PRO A 145 -2.41 -7.53 3.05
C PRO A 145 -1.95 -6.93 4.38
N THR A 146 -1.02 -5.97 4.31
CA THR A 146 -0.61 -5.16 5.46
C THR A 146 -1.77 -4.30 5.95
N THR A 147 -2.03 -4.28 7.26
CA THR A 147 -2.94 -3.34 7.88
C THR A 147 -2.15 -2.24 8.59
N GLU A 148 -2.44 -0.98 8.27
CA GLU A 148 -1.78 0.19 8.84
C GLU A 148 -2.76 1.05 9.63
N HIS A 149 -2.41 1.39 10.87
CA HIS A 149 -3.03 2.43 11.68
C HIS A 149 -2.10 3.62 11.71
N ARG A 150 -2.56 4.78 11.22
CA ARG A 150 -1.75 5.99 11.13
C ARG A 150 -2.37 7.15 11.88
N ILE A 151 -1.57 7.81 12.71
CA ILE A 151 -1.88 9.10 13.32
C ILE A 151 -0.95 10.14 12.71
N ARG A 152 -1.47 11.30 12.32
CA ARG A 152 -0.67 12.39 11.76
C ARG A 152 -1.09 13.72 12.37
N LEU A 153 -0.11 14.45 12.87
CA LEU A 153 -0.21 15.87 13.23
C LEU A 153 0.39 16.71 12.10
N LEU A 154 -0.29 17.76 11.70
CA LEU A 154 0.17 18.72 10.70
C LEU A 154 -0.06 20.12 11.24
N LEU A 155 0.99 20.93 11.22
CA LEU A 155 0.98 22.38 11.49
C LEU A 155 1.34 23.11 10.20
N SER A 156 0.55 24.12 9.84
CA SER A 156 0.85 25.05 8.76
C SER A 156 0.91 26.46 9.34
N LEU A 157 2.04 27.13 9.17
CA LEU A 157 2.31 28.42 9.79
C LEU A 157 2.65 29.44 8.71
N SER A 158 1.93 30.57 8.74
CA SER A 158 2.10 31.73 7.85
C SER A 158 2.02 31.38 6.36
N ASN A 159 1.34 30.28 5.99
CA ASN A 159 1.33 29.70 4.64
C ASN A 159 2.75 29.44 4.05
N THR A 160 3.77 29.47 4.91
CA THR A 160 5.18 29.36 4.53
C THR A 160 5.79 28.06 5.06
N TRP A 161 5.50 27.70 6.30
CA TRP A 161 6.06 26.55 6.96
C TRP A 161 5.01 25.46 7.11
N SER A 162 5.40 24.23 6.85
CA SER A 162 4.64 23.04 7.18
C SER A 162 5.48 22.11 8.04
N ILE A 163 4.96 21.72 9.20
CA ILE A 163 5.60 20.78 10.11
C ILE A 163 4.66 19.61 10.26
N SER A 164 5.14 18.41 10.01
CA SER A 164 4.31 17.21 10.22
C SER A 164 5.05 16.12 10.97
N TYR A 165 4.30 15.44 11.80
CA TYR A 165 4.72 14.20 12.45
C TYR A 165 3.68 13.12 12.16
N ALA A 166 4.14 11.95 11.75
CA ALA A 166 3.28 10.79 11.53
C ALA A 166 3.84 9.58 12.28
N TYR A 167 2.93 8.91 12.98
CA TYR A 167 3.17 7.61 13.59
C TYR A 167 2.30 6.58 12.88
N ALA A 168 2.90 5.48 12.44
CA ALA A 168 2.18 4.36 11.84
C ALA A 168 2.56 3.05 12.51
N LYS A 169 1.54 2.28 12.89
CA LYS A 169 1.64 0.91 13.36
C LYS A 169 1.10 -0.01 12.28
N CYS A 170 1.95 -0.88 11.76
CA CYS A 170 1.60 -1.87 10.75
C CYS A 170 1.50 -3.25 11.38
N LYS A 171 0.53 -4.03 10.89
CA LYS A 171 0.41 -5.46 11.14
C LYS A 171 0.58 -6.20 9.82
N ASP A 172 1.25 -7.34 9.86
CA ASP A 172 1.56 -8.18 8.70
C ASP A 172 2.31 -7.37 7.61
N ASP A 173 3.29 -6.54 8.07
CA ASP A 173 4.07 -5.69 7.16
C ASP A 173 4.91 -6.54 6.21
N LEU A 174 5.07 -6.05 4.97
CA LEU A 174 5.65 -6.82 3.89
C LEU A 174 7.10 -6.39 3.66
N PHE A 175 8.03 -7.34 3.81
CA PHE A 175 9.46 -7.11 3.57
C PHE A 175 10.07 -8.21 2.70
N PRO A 176 11.01 -7.87 1.81
CA PRO A 176 11.83 -8.86 1.14
C PRO A 176 12.84 -9.44 2.14
N LEU A 177 12.74 -10.71 2.42
CA LEU A 177 13.71 -11.43 3.25
C LEU A 177 14.57 -12.33 2.37
N ILE A 178 15.82 -12.55 2.80
CA ILE A 178 16.77 -13.45 2.16
C ILE A 178 16.72 -14.79 2.88
N TYR A 179 16.57 -15.83 2.10
CA TYR A 179 16.54 -17.22 2.56
C TYR A 179 17.66 -18.00 1.91
N GLN A 180 18.11 -19.04 2.58
CA GLN A 180 19.00 -20.05 2.01
C GLN A 180 18.17 -21.13 1.33
N ASP A 181 18.59 -21.56 0.14
CA ASP A 181 17.91 -22.65 -0.55
C ASP A 181 18.10 -23.96 0.22
N LYS A 182 17.02 -24.77 0.30
CA LYS A 182 17.01 -26.00 1.11
C LYS A 182 17.81 -27.12 0.45
N ASP A 183 17.83 -27.16 -0.86
CA ASP A 183 18.46 -28.22 -1.66
C ASP A 183 19.92 -27.90 -1.95
N ASN A 184 20.27 -26.63 -2.04
CA ASN A 184 21.64 -26.16 -2.25
C ASN A 184 21.97 -24.95 -1.34
N PRO A 185 22.66 -25.16 -0.21
CA PRO A 185 22.99 -24.10 0.76
C PRO A 185 23.89 -22.97 0.22
N ILE A 186 24.54 -23.15 -0.94
CA ILE A 186 25.34 -22.10 -1.57
C ILE A 186 24.41 -21.05 -2.23
N ILE A 187 23.18 -21.45 -2.58
CA ILE A 187 22.21 -20.60 -3.25
C ILE A 187 21.36 -19.87 -2.20
N THR A 188 21.15 -18.59 -2.43
CA THR A 188 20.21 -17.76 -1.63
C THR A 188 19.07 -17.26 -2.50
N TYR A 189 17.91 -17.00 -1.88
CA TYR A 189 16.82 -16.37 -2.60
C TYR A 189 16.14 -15.29 -1.78
N THR A 190 15.65 -14.28 -2.48
CA THR A 190 14.84 -13.22 -1.90
C THR A 190 13.36 -13.52 -2.12
N MET A 191 12.57 -13.45 -1.05
CA MET A 191 11.14 -13.66 -1.11
C MET A 191 10.41 -12.66 -0.20
N PRO A 192 9.36 -11.96 -0.70
CA PRO A 192 8.54 -11.11 0.14
C PRO A 192 7.81 -11.94 1.21
N THR A 193 7.84 -11.45 2.42
CA THR A 193 7.31 -12.15 3.60
C THR A 193 6.61 -11.18 4.53
N ASN A 194 5.51 -11.59 5.15
CA ASN A 194 4.86 -10.82 6.19
C ASN A 194 5.61 -10.97 7.52
N ILE A 195 6.08 -9.86 8.10
CA ILE A 195 6.94 -9.84 9.30
C ILE A 195 6.21 -9.47 10.59
N GLY A 196 4.92 -9.69 10.70
CA GLY A 196 4.19 -9.40 11.93
C GLY A 196 3.94 -7.91 12.15
N LYS A 197 4.59 -7.27 13.12
CA LYS A 197 4.34 -5.86 13.46
C LYS A 197 5.55 -4.98 13.16
N SER A 198 5.31 -3.80 12.58
CA SER A 198 6.30 -2.75 12.45
C SER A 198 5.75 -1.40 12.92
N TYR A 199 6.66 -0.50 13.30
CA TYR A 199 6.35 0.85 13.75
C TYR A 199 7.17 1.84 12.94
N ARG A 200 6.53 2.89 12.42
CA ARG A 200 7.19 3.90 11.61
C ARG A 200 6.91 5.28 12.19
N HIS A 201 7.96 6.08 12.32
CA HIS A 201 7.90 7.48 12.70
C HIS A 201 8.42 8.29 11.53
N ALA A 202 7.68 9.30 11.13
CA ALA A 202 8.10 10.24 10.11
C ALA A 202 7.91 11.65 10.61
N PHE A 203 8.97 12.43 10.55
CA PHE A 203 8.97 13.87 10.84
C PHE A 203 9.36 14.59 9.56
N SER A 204 8.67 15.67 9.23
CA SER A 204 9.04 16.48 8.08
C SER A 204 8.77 17.96 8.33
N ILE A 205 9.67 18.80 7.80
CA ILE A 205 9.55 20.24 7.77
C ILE A 205 9.59 20.66 6.31
N GLY A 206 8.61 21.44 5.88
CA GLY A 206 8.56 22.06 4.57
C GLY A 206 8.54 23.57 4.68
N PHE A 207 9.20 24.22 3.74
CA PHE A 207 9.22 25.66 3.58
C PHE A 207 8.83 26.00 2.14
N THR A 208 7.85 26.88 1.97
CA THR A 208 7.44 27.38 0.66
C THR A 208 7.22 28.87 0.76
N LYS A 209 7.93 29.66 -0.05
CA LYS A 209 7.79 31.11 -0.08
C LYS A 209 8.01 31.66 -1.48
N ALA A 210 7.08 32.47 -1.94
CA ALA A 210 7.31 33.32 -3.10
C ALA A 210 8.23 34.46 -2.70
N LEU A 211 9.45 34.50 -3.24
CA LEU A 211 10.44 35.53 -3.03
C LEU A 211 10.20 36.70 -3.98
N PHE A 212 9.78 36.40 -5.21
CA PHE A 212 9.39 37.35 -6.25
C PHE A 212 8.13 36.85 -6.96
N SER A 213 7.49 37.69 -7.73
CA SER A 213 6.28 37.29 -8.51
C SER A 213 6.55 36.14 -9.49
N TRP A 214 7.76 35.96 -9.91
CA TRP A 214 8.23 34.92 -10.85
C TRP A 214 9.06 33.81 -10.21
N TRP A 215 9.38 33.88 -8.91
CA TRP A 215 10.21 32.89 -8.23
C TRP A 215 9.62 32.44 -6.88
N THR A 216 9.30 31.15 -6.78
CA THR A 216 8.89 30.50 -5.54
C THR A 216 9.94 29.48 -5.11
N THR A 217 10.39 29.58 -3.87
CA THR A 217 11.36 28.67 -3.26
C THR A 217 10.60 27.60 -2.47
N ASN A 218 10.98 26.33 -2.69
CA ASN A 218 10.50 25.19 -1.94
C ASN A 218 11.69 24.43 -1.36
N ALA A 219 11.63 24.10 -0.08
CA ALA A 219 12.60 23.26 0.60
C ALA A 219 11.86 22.26 1.50
N SER A 220 12.36 21.04 1.62
CA SER A 220 11.78 20.02 2.50
C SER A 220 12.86 19.10 3.07
N LEU A 221 12.66 18.70 4.32
CA LEU A 221 13.43 17.70 5.05
C LEU A 221 12.49 16.66 5.61
#